data_b8f63e81a543a66c26ab21b552db1f42
#
_entry.id   b8f63e81a543a66c26ab21b552db1f42
#
_cell.length_a   1.000
_cell.length_b   1.000
_cell.length_c   1.000
_cell.angle_alpha   90.00
_cell.angle_beta   90.00
_cell.angle_gamma   90.00
#
_symmetry.space_group_name_H-M   'P 1'
#
loop_
_entity.id
_entity.type
_entity.pdbx_description
1 polymer ?
#
loop_
_entity_poly.entity_id
_entity_poly.type
_entity_poly.pdbx_seq_one_letter_code
_entity_poly.pdbx_strand_id
1 'polypeptide(L)'
;MSVESRLLVIDAGNTSIKFTAFEDDEVLWVQRGESYSADTEFVPDVIYFASVRSKELSALLHADIQAAFPDSKWVTLTSQANACGVTNAYSEPERLGIDRWLGVIAAHHLIREDAVVVDVGTAIKVDVVNKKGVHLGGYIAPGLAMMEESLLSKTARIRYDASEVVAGEGLPNSTARAVSEGCHEMALGFLERIYQRYQDFQWVVTGGDAESLLSLLGVSLERQPNLVAMGAKLLGDEEGRENK
;
A
#
# COMPACT_ATOMS: atom_id res chain seq x y z
N MET A 1 23.51 -25.89 -8.52
CA MET A 1 22.37 -25.23 -9.16
C MET A 1 21.58 -24.66 -8.01
N SER A 2 21.52 -23.34 -7.88
CA SER A 2 20.58 -22.70 -6.97
C SER A 2 19.18 -23.08 -7.45
N VAL A 3 18.37 -23.69 -6.62
CA VAL A 3 16.97 -23.89 -6.91
C VAL A 3 16.37 -22.48 -6.92
N GLU A 4 15.85 -22.05 -8.05
CA GLU A 4 15.12 -20.79 -8.16
C GLU A 4 14.00 -20.81 -7.14
N SER A 5 13.94 -19.80 -6.27
CA SER A 5 12.96 -19.74 -5.18
C SER A 5 11.73 -18.98 -5.65
N ARG A 6 10.58 -19.65 -5.68
CA ARG A 6 9.29 -19.04 -6.05
C ARG A 6 8.56 -18.54 -4.83
N LEU A 7 8.33 -17.25 -4.79
CA LEU A 7 7.64 -16.57 -3.70
C LEU A 7 6.33 -15.97 -4.18
N LEU A 8 5.24 -16.19 -3.42
CA LEU A 8 4.00 -15.46 -3.54
C LEU A 8 3.84 -14.48 -2.37
N VAL A 9 3.78 -13.20 -2.66
CA VAL A 9 3.41 -12.18 -1.67
C VAL A 9 1.92 -11.87 -1.81
N ILE A 10 1.21 -11.92 -0.69
CA ILE A 10 -0.20 -11.59 -0.58
C ILE A 10 -0.33 -10.36 0.32
N ASP A 11 -0.67 -9.22 -0.29
CA ASP A 11 -0.99 -7.97 0.39
C ASP A 11 -2.52 -7.81 0.44
N ALA A 12 -3.11 -8.15 1.56
CA ALA A 12 -4.55 -8.16 1.76
C ALA A 12 -5.03 -6.84 2.37
N GLY A 13 -5.29 -5.87 1.49
CA GLY A 13 -5.93 -4.59 1.83
C GLY A 13 -7.43 -4.73 2.08
N ASN A 14 -8.07 -3.70 2.66
CA ASN A 14 -9.50 -3.73 2.98
C ASN A 14 -10.39 -3.82 1.74
N THR A 15 -10.04 -3.16 0.65
CA THR A 15 -10.85 -3.09 -0.58
C THR A 15 -10.43 -4.13 -1.62
N SER A 16 -9.16 -4.44 -1.72
CA SER A 16 -8.64 -5.41 -2.68
C SER A 16 -7.43 -6.16 -2.13
N ILE A 17 -7.17 -7.32 -2.70
CA ILE A 17 -5.97 -8.12 -2.42
C ILE A 17 -5.03 -7.98 -3.61
N LYS A 18 -3.76 -7.78 -3.33
CA LYS A 18 -2.71 -7.79 -4.33
C LYS A 18 -1.86 -9.04 -4.15
N PHE A 19 -1.79 -9.85 -5.19
CA PHE A 19 -0.93 -11.00 -5.29
C PHE A 19 0.26 -10.65 -6.17
N THR A 20 1.48 -10.85 -5.68
CA THR A 20 2.70 -10.59 -6.43
C THR A 20 3.57 -11.83 -6.40
N ALA A 21 3.81 -12.42 -7.56
CA ALA A 21 4.70 -13.57 -7.69
C ALA A 21 6.11 -13.11 -8.02
N PHE A 22 7.06 -13.72 -7.36
CA PHE A 22 8.49 -13.54 -7.62
C PHE A 22 9.14 -14.87 -7.97
N GLU A 23 10.12 -14.81 -8.84
CA GLU A 23 11.12 -15.85 -9.04
C GLU A 23 12.46 -15.20 -8.74
N ASP A 24 13.12 -15.67 -7.69
CA ASP A 24 14.23 -14.99 -7.04
C ASP A 24 13.91 -13.53 -6.66
N ASP A 25 14.53 -12.55 -7.34
CA ASP A 25 14.30 -11.12 -7.08
C ASP A 25 13.42 -10.45 -8.15
N GLU A 26 13.01 -11.18 -9.17
CA GLU A 26 12.21 -10.64 -10.27
C GLU A 26 10.70 -10.85 -10.06
N VAL A 27 9.92 -9.80 -10.34
CA VAL A 27 8.45 -9.90 -10.33
C VAL A 27 8.00 -10.56 -11.62
N LEU A 28 7.41 -11.75 -11.52
CA LEU A 28 6.86 -12.48 -12.66
C LEU A 28 5.53 -11.92 -13.12
N TRP A 29 4.62 -11.74 -12.16
CA TRP A 29 3.29 -11.19 -12.41
C TRP A 29 2.69 -10.56 -11.16
N VAL A 30 1.69 -9.71 -11.39
CA VAL A 30 0.89 -9.07 -10.34
C VAL A 30 -0.58 -9.25 -10.70
N GLN A 31 -1.37 -9.73 -9.74
CA GLN A 31 -2.81 -9.82 -9.84
C GLN A 31 -3.47 -8.99 -8.74
N ARG A 32 -4.60 -8.36 -9.04
CA ARG A 32 -5.46 -7.70 -8.07
C ARG A 32 -6.86 -8.28 -8.14
N GLY A 33 -7.51 -8.47 -7.00
CA GLY A 33 -8.87 -9.01 -6.94
C GLY A 33 -9.31 -9.29 -5.51
N GLU A 34 -10.48 -9.90 -5.37
CA GLU A 34 -11.00 -10.34 -4.08
C GLU A 34 -10.56 -11.78 -3.73
N SER A 35 -10.17 -12.54 -4.74
CA SER A 35 -9.71 -13.93 -4.62
C SER A 35 -8.53 -14.20 -5.55
N TYR A 36 -7.81 -15.26 -5.27
CA TYR A 36 -6.75 -15.77 -6.13
C TYR A 36 -7.35 -16.45 -7.37
N SER A 37 -6.89 -16.06 -8.54
CA SER A 37 -7.36 -16.63 -9.82
C SER A 37 -6.24 -16.76 -10.86
N ALA A 38 -4.99 -16.86 -10.42
CA ALA A 38 -3.88 -16.95 -11.36
C ALA A 38 -3.96 -18.25 -12.17
N ASP A 39 -3.70 -18.12 -13.46
CA ASP A 39 -3.49 -19.24 -14.37
C ASP A 39 -2.14 -19.88 -14.01
N THR A 40 -2.13 -21.15 -13.58
CA THR A 40 -1.07 -21.51 -12.68
C THR A 40 -0.28 -22.74 -13.06
N GLU A 41 0.71 -22.55 -13.86
CA GLU A 41 1.94 -23.32 -13.75
C GLU A 41 2.84 -22.81 -12.59
N PHE A 42 2.48 -21.69 -11.95
CA PHE A 42 3.24 -21.13 -10.85
C PHE A 42 2.81 -21.76 -9.53
N VAL A 43 3.72 -22.49 -8.90
CA VAL A 43 3.56 -23.05 -7.56
C VAL A 43 4.63 -22.41 -6.67
N PRO A 44 4.26 -21.61 -5.64
CA PRO A 44 5.21 -20.97 -4.74
C PRO A 44 5.83 -21.98 -3.76
N ASP A 45 7.12 -21.85 -3.49
CA ASP A 45 7.80 -22.57 -2.41
C ASP A 45 7.41 -21.96 -1.05
N VAL A 46 7.24 -20.61 -1.04
CA VAL A 46 6.89 -19.87 0.16
C VAL A 46 5.85 -18.79 -0.16
N ILE A 47 4.96 -18.54 0.80
CA ILE A 47 3.93 -17.51 0.74
C ILE A 47 4.15 -16.54 1.89
N TYR A 48 4.35 -15.25 1.58
CA TYR A 48 4.40 -14.17 2.55
C TYR A 48 3.06 -13.46 2.59
N PHE A 49 2.43 -13.49 3.75
CA PHE A 49 1.08 -12.96 3.94
C PHE A 49 1.09 -11.74 4.83
N ALA A 50 0.67 -10.60 4.28
CA ALA A 50 0.45 -9.35 4.97
C ALA A 50 -1.03 -8.97 4.88
N SER A 51 -1.68 -8.69 6.01
CA SER A 51 -3.11 -8.36 6.01
C SER A 51 -3.43 -7.25 7.00
N VAL A 52 -4.25 -6.29 6.54
CA VAL A 52 -4.90 -5.27 7.36
C VAL A 52 -6.42 -5.51 7.47
N ARG A 53 -6.89 -6.68 7.04
CA ARG A 53 -8.29 -7.12 7.13
C ARG A 53 -8.63 -7.63 8.53
N SER A 54 -9.93 -7.85 8.78
CA SER A 54 -10.36 -8.56 9.99
C SER A 54 -9.76 -9.97 10.07
N LYS A 55 -9.69 -10.50 11.29
CA LYS A 55 -9.14 -11.86 11.52
C LYS A 55 -9.94 -12.92 10.74
N GLU A 56 -11.26 -12.75 10.65
CA GLU A 56 -12.17 -13.67 9.96
C GLU A 56 -11.90 -13.67 8.45
N LEU A 57 -11.80 -12.50 7.82
CA LEU A 57 -11.51 -12.39 6.39
C LEU A 57 -10.10 -12.88 6.06
N SER A 58 -9.13 -12.59 6.93
CA SER A 58 -7.77 -13.10 6.78
C SER A 58 -7.70 -14.62 6.87
N ALA A 59 -8.47 -15.23 7.79
CA ALA A 59 -8.53 -16.68 7.94
C ALA A 59 -9.20 -17.38 6.75
N LEU A 60 -10.25 -16.78 6.18
CA LEU A 60 -10.90 -17.30 4.96
C LEU A 60 -9.92 -17.29 3.79
N LEU A 61 -9.25 -16.15 3.56
CA LEU A 61 -8.25 -16.03 2.50
C LEU A 61 -7.10 -17.03 2.69
N HIS A 62 -6.63 -17.20 3.93
CA HIS A 62 -5.61 -18.20 4.25
C HIS A 62 -6.05 -19.60 3.86
N ALA A 63 -7.28 -19.99 4.24
CA ALA A 63 -7.80 -21.31 3.94
C ALA A 63 -7.91 -21.58 2.42
N ASP A 64 -8.36 -20.57 1.66
CA ASP A 64 -8.47 -20.66 0.20
C ASP A 64 -7.11 -20.85 -0.47
N ILE A 65 -6.11 -20.06 -0.06
CA ILE A 65 -4.76 -20.15 -0.62
C ILE A 65 -4.05 -21.43 -0.18
N GLN A 66 -4.23 -21.86 1.08
CA GLN A 66 -3.66 -23.10 1.58
C GLN A 66 -4.24 -24.33 0.83
N ALA A 67 -5.51 -24.28 0.44
CA ALA A 67 -6.12 -25.32 -0.39
C ALA A 67 -5.55 -25.35 -1.81
N ALA A 68 -5.19 -24.18 -2.36
CA ALA A 68 -4.55 -24.08 -3.68
C ALA A 68 -3.07 -24.51 -3.65
N PHE A 69 -2.36 -24.25 -2.56
CA PHE A 69 -0.92 -24.51 -2.40
C PHE A 69 -0.61 -25.21 -1.07
N PRO A 70 -1.01 -26.49 -0.91
CA PRO A 70 -0.93 -27.20 0.36
C PRO A 70 0.51 -27.45 0.85
N ASP A 71 1.48 -27.53 -0.05
CA ASP A 71 2.87 -27.83 0.25
C ASP A 71 3.74 -26.56 0.42
N SER A 72 3.20 -25.38 0.13
CA SER A 72 3.94 -24.12 0.26
C SER A 72 4.12 -23.74 1.73
N LYS A 73 5.32 -23.27 2.08
CA LYS A 73 5.59 -22.71 3.40
C LYS A 73 4.83 -21.40 3.57
N TRP A 74 4.05 -21.27 4.64
CA TRP A 74 3.32 -20.06 4.97
C TRP A 74 4.02 -19.23 6.04
N VAL A 75 4.19 -17.92 5.79
CA VAL A 75 4.74 -16.96 6.75
C VAL A 75 3.81 -15.75 6.83
N THR A 76 3.24 -15.52 8.01
CA THR A 76 2.42 -14.33 8.26
C THR A 76 3.32 -13.22 8.77
N LEU A 77 3.38 -12.11 8.03
CA LEU A 77 4.18 -10.95 8.37
C LEU A 77 3.44 -10.02 9.34
N THR A 78 4.17 -9.50 10.30
CA THR A 78 3.64 -8.56 11.30
C THR A 78 4.57 -7.36 11.47
N SER A 79 3.99 -6.23 11.90
CA SER A 79 4.81 -5.06 12.24
C SER A 79 5.56 -5.27 13.53
N GLN A 80 6.85 -4.95 13.51
CA GLN A 80 7.80 -5.22 14.60
C GLN A 80 8.45 -3.91 15.05
N ALA A 81 9.12 -3.96 16.21
CA ALA A 81 9.88 -2.82 16.72
C ALA A 81 11.09 -2.49 15.85
N ASN A 82 11.76 -3.53 15.34
CA ASN A 82 12.90 -3.42 14.44
C ASN A 82 12.86 -4.56 13.42
N ALA A 83 13.10 -4.28 12.16
CA ALA A 83 13.32 -5.27 11.11
C ALA A 83 14.02 -4.63 9.92
N CYS A 84 14.81 -5.39 9.19
CA CYS A 84 15.47 -4.97 7.95
C CYS A 84 16.25 -3.65 8.09
N GLY A 85 16.85 -3.39 9.26
CA GLY A 85 17.57 -2.14 9.55
C GLY A 85 16.68 -0.94 9.83
N VAL A 86 15.36 -1.12 9.97
CA VAL A 86 14.39 -0.06 10.29
C VAL A 86 13.89 -0.19 11.70
N THR A 87 13.82 0.93 12.44
CA THR A 87 13.20 1.05 13.77
C THR A 87 11.84 1.70 13.64
N ASN A 88 10.80 1.07 14.19
CA ASN A 88 9.42 1.53 14.16
C ASN A 88 9.20 2.72 15.11
N ALA A 89 8.47 3.73 14.64
CA ALA A 89 8.12 4.91 15.44
C ALA A 89 7.07 4.65 16.53
N TYR A 90 6.27 3.58 16.37
CA TYR A 90 5.16 3.31 17.28
C TYR A 90 5.65 2.70 18.58
N SER A 91 5.13 3.19 19.71
CA SER A 91 5.39 2.61 21.03
C SER A 91 4.81 1.19 21.18
N GLU A 92 3.75 0.89 20.43
CA GLU A 92 3.15 -0.43 20.26
C GLU A 92 3.31 -0.79 18.77
N PRO A 93 4.42 -1.40 18.36
CA PRO A 93 4.76 -1.61 16.96
C PRO A 93 3.73 -2.40 16.16
N GLU A 94 3.04 -3.35 16.80
CA GLU A 94 1.99 -4.18 16.23
C GLU A 94 0.74 -3.38 15.80
N ARG A 95 0.60 -2.14 16.28
CA ARG A 95 -0.50 -1.22 15.89
C ARG A 95 -0.22 -0.43 14.61
N LEU A 96 1.02 -0.44 14.12
CA LEU A 96 1.30 0.08 12.79
C LEU A 96 0.76 -0.92 11.75
N GLY A 97 -0.04 -0.47 10.80
CA GLY A 97 -0.51 -1.31 9.69
C GLY A 97 0.67 -1.97 8.98
N ILE A 98 0.57 -3.30 8.75
CA ILE A 98 1.66 -4.05 8.13
C ILE A 98 2.01 -3.51 6.73
N ASP A 99 1.04 -3.08 5.95
CA ASP A 99 1.23 -2.45 4.64
C ASP A 99 2.12 -1.18 4.72
N ARG A 100 1.94 -0.35 5.75
CA ARG A 100 2.75 0.82 6.00
C ARG A 100 4.17 0.43 6.43
N TRP A 101 4.29 -0.54 7.34
CA TRP A 101 5.58 -1.06 7.80
C TRP A 101 6.41 -1.59 6.65
N LEU A 102 5.81 -2.40 5.78
CA LEU A 102 6.46 -2.95 4.59
C LEU A 102 6.86 -1.86 3.60
N GLY A 103 6.00 -0.84 3.40
CA GLY A 103 6.32 0.33 2.58
C GLY A 103 7.54 1.09 3.08
N VAL A 104 7.65 1.30 4.41
CA VAL A 104 8.79 1.97 5.06
C VAL A 104 10.08 1.15 4.91
N ILE A 105 10.02 -0.17 5.15
CA ILE A 105 11.17 -1.08 4.96
C ILE A 105 11.67 -1.01 3.51
N ALA A 106 10.77 -1.15 2.55
CA ALA A 106 11.13 -1.10 1.14
C ALA A 106 11.75 0.24 0.74
N ALA A 107 11.16 1.35 1.15
CA ALA A 107 11.66 2.68 0.84
C ALA A 107 13.06 2.92 1.42
N HIS A 108 13.28 2.54 2.69
CA HIS A 108 14.61 2.65 3.31
C HIS A 108 15.66 1.83 2.55
N HIS A 109 15.30 0.62 2.12
CA HIS A 109 16.21 -0.26 1.40
C HIS A 109 16.56 0.22 -0.02
N LEU A 110 15.56 0.79 -0.71
CA LEU A 110 15.71 1.32 -2.07
C LEU A 110 16.47 2.65 -2.10
N ILE A 111 16.09 3.59 -1.23
CA ILE A 111 16.53 4.97 -1.29
C ILE A 111 17.83 5.20 -0.51
N ARG A 112 17.94 4.63 0.69
CA ARG A 112 19.08 4.78 1.62
C ARG A 112 19.40 6.23 2.01
N GLU A 113 18.45 7.12 1.79
CA GLU A 113 18.44 8.52 2.19
C GLU A 113 17.17 8.82 2.98
N ASP A 114 16.99 10.05 3.43
CA ASP A 114 15.73 10.48 4.05
C ASP A 114 14.59 10.38 3.04
N ALA A 115 13.52 9.64 3.36
CA ALA A 115 12.46 9.33 2.42
C ALA A 115 11.05 9.57 2.98
N VAL A 116 10.15 9.98 2.10
CA VAL A 116 8.70 10.04 2.32
C VAL A 116 8.05 8.96 1.45
N VAL A 117 7.28 8.10 2.09
CA VAL A 117 6.48 7.06 1.43
C VAL A 117 5.05 7.54 1.34
N VAL A 118 4.48 7.55 0.13
CA VAL A 118 3.08 7.90 -0.09
C VAL A 118 2.37 6.72 -0.76
N ASP A 119 1.34 6.22 -0.10
CA ASP A 119 0.44 5.20 -0.66
C ASP A 119 -0.94 5.81 -0.84
N VAL A 120 -1.39 5.91 -2.11
CA VAL A 120 -2.68 6.49 -2.49
C VAL A 120 -3.61 5.39 -2.98
N GLY A 121 -4.59 5.08 -2.16
CA GLY A 121 -5.62 4.09 -2.45
C GLY A 121 -6.88 4.33 -1.62
N THR A 122 -7.45 3.29 -1.02
CA THR A 122 -8.62 3.40 -0.11
C THR A 122 -8.42 4.45 0.98
N ALA A 123 -7.20 4.56 1.48
CA ALA A 123 -6.73 5.66 2.31
C ALA A 123 -5.47 6.27 1.65
N ILE A 124 -5.21 7.54 1.92
CA ILE A 124 -3.93 8.18 1.64
C ILE A 124 -3.06 8.01 2.88
N LYS A 125 -1.98 7.26 2.74
CA LYS A 125 -1.03 7.01 3.82
C LYS A 125 0.29 7.70 3.48
N VAL A 126 0.89 8.35 4.46
CA VAL A 126 2.18 9.00 4.34
C VAL A 126 3.04 8.58 5.53
N ASP A 127 4.21 8.04 5.25
CA ASP A 127 5.19 7.65 6.26
C ASP A 127 6.54 8.28 5.97
N VAL A 128 7.29 8.61 7.00
CA VAL A 128 8.60 9.26 6.87
C VAL A 128 9.65 8.40 7.54
N VAL A 129 10.72 8.10 6.82
CA VAL A 129 11.88 7.35 7.34
C VAL A 129 13.15 8.11 7.04
N ASN A 130 14.06 8.19 8.02
CA ASN A 130 15.35 8.82 7.79
C ASN A 130 16.39 7.82 7.26
N LYS A 131 17.50 8.32 6.73
CA LYS A 131 18.60 7.52 6.20
C LYS A 131 19.27 6.56 7.19
N LYS A 132 19.02 6.72 8.49
CA LYS A 132 19.49 5.81 9.53
C LYS A 132 18.51 4.66 9.80
N GLY A 133 17.44 4.55 9.03
CA GLY A 133 16.39 3.57 9.22
C GLY A 133 15.42 3.88 10.35
N VAL A 134 15.38 5.10 10.88
CA VAL A 134 14.39 5.46 11.90
C VAL A 134 13.11 5.93 11.22
N HIS A 135 12.04 5.15 11.36
CA HIS A 135 10.69 5.59 11.00
C HIS A 135 10.26 6.73 11.92
N LEU A 136 9.96 7.90 11.37
CA LEU A 136 9.61 9.10 12.12
C LEU A 136 8.11 9.22 12.42
N GLY A 137 7.31 8.28 11.92
CA GLY A 137 5.85 8.29 11.98
C GLY A 137 5.23 8.69 10.64
N GLY A 138 3.91 8.89 10.65
CA GLY A 138 3.20 9.20 9.43
C GLY A 138 1.75 9.59 9.67
N TYR A 139 1.00 9.69 8.57
CA TYR A 139 -0.39 10.12 8.56
C TYR A 139 -1.26 9.11 7.80
N ILE A 140 -2.52 9.03 8.19
CA ILE A 140 -3.57 8.34 7.44
C ILE A 140 -4.70 9.33 7.23
N ALA A 141 -5.09 9.53 5.98
CA ALA A 141 -6.25 10.32 5.58
C ALA A 141 -7.18 9.45 4.72
N PRO A 142 -8.47 9.77 4.62
CA PRO A 142 -9.35 9.06 3.71
C PRO A 142 -8.88 9.22 2.25
N GLY A 143 -8.99 8.16 1.43
CA GLY A 143 -8.83 8.26 -0.01
C GLY A 143 -10.02 8.96 -0.68
N LEU A 144 -9.90 9.31 -1.95
CA LEU A 144 -10.91 10.09 -2.67
C LEU A 144 -12.30 9.43 -2.62
N ALA A 145 -12.39 8.16 -2.97
CA ALA A 145 -13.65 7.41 -2.94
C ALA A 145 -14.27 7.38 -1.53
N MET A 146 -13.46 7.21 -0.49
CA MET A 146 -13.93 7.21 0.91
C MET A 146 -14.44 8.57 1.34
N MET A 147 -13.80 9.68 0.89
CA MET A 147 -14.28 11.04 1.16
C MET A 147 -15.64 11.29 0.51
N GLU A 148 -15.78 10.95 -0.78
CA GLU A 148 -17.04 11.09 -1.52
C GLU A 148 -18.17 10.24 -0.91
N GLU A 149 -17.88 8.95 -0.63
CA GLU A 149 -18.83 8.05 0.01
C GLU A 149 -19.28 8.54 1.39
N SER A 150 -18.36 9.12 2.17
CA SER A 150 -18.69 9.72 3.46
C SER A 150 -19.71 10.86 3.31
N LEU A 151 -19.55 11.74 2.30
CA LEU A 151 -20.51 12.81 2.03
C LEU A 151 -21.87 12.26 1.56
N LEU A 152 -21.85 11.28 0.66
CA LEU A 152 -23.07 10.63 0.15
C LEU A 152 -23.83 9.89 1.26
N SER A 153 -23.11 9.16 2.12
CA SER A 153 -23.75 8.34 3.17
C SER A 153 -24.17 9.13 4.41
N LYS A 154 -23.44 10.18 4.80
CA LYS A 154 -23.63 10.92 6.05
C LYS A 154 -24.46 12.18 5.92
N THR A 155 -24.84 12.60 4.71
CA THR A 155 -25.67 13.78 4.50
C THR A 155 -27.00 13.43 3.86
N ALA A 156 -28.05 14.23 4.11
CA ALA A 156 -29.39 13.96 3.59
C ALA A 156 -29.58 14.42 2.14
N ARG A 157 -28.87 15.47 1.72
CA ARG A 157 -29.14 16.18 0.47
C ARG A 157 -28.05 16.06 -0.59
N ILE A 158 -26.85 15.61 -0.22
CA ILE A 158 -25.79 15.35 -1.19
C ILE A 158 -26.11 14.01 -1.85
N ARG A 159 -26.60 14.08 -3.09
CA ARG A 159 -26.93 12.92 -3.93
C ARG A 159 -26.60 13.25 -5.37
N TYR A 160 -25.94 12.32 -6.05
CA TYR A 160 -25.66 12.36 -7.49
C TYR A 160 -25.26 10.95 -7.94
N ASP A 161 -25.36 10.67 -9.22
CA ASP A 161 -24.83 9.47 -9.85
C ASP A 161 -23.42 9.72 -10.37
N ALA A 162 -22.59 8.69 -10.43
CA ALA A 162 -21.20 8.80 -10.92
C ALA A 162 -21.12 9.39 -12.34
N SER A 163 -22.13 9.17 -13.18
CA SER A 163 -22.24 9.73 -14.52
C SER A 163 -22.43 11.25 -14.56
N GLU A 164 -22.80 11.88 -13.45
CA GLU A 164 -22.95 13.34 -13.32
C GLU A 164 -21.61 14.06 -13.04
N VAL A 165 -20.55 13.30 -12.71
CA VAL A 165 -19.21 13.84 -12.51
C VAL A 165 -18.59 14.10 -13.88
N VAL A 166 -18.85 15.25 -14.44
CA VAL A 166 -18.34 15.67 -15.75
C VAL A 166 -17.38 16.84 -15.56
N ALA A 167 -16.19 16.73 -16.13
CA ALA A 167 -15.20 17.82 -16.10
C ALA A 167 -15.80 19.11 -16.71
N GLY A 168 -15.43 20.25 -16.15
CA GLY A 168 -15.91 21.55 -16.62
C GLY A 168 -14.93 22.67 -16.24
N GLU A 169 -15.11 23.82 -16.89
CA GLU A 169 -14.29 25.00 -16.62
C GLU A 169 -14.82 25.78 -15.39
N GLY A 170 -13.91 26.48 -14.71
CA GLY A 170 -14.20 27.33 -13.57
C GLY A 170 -14.65 26.55 -12.33
N LEU A 171 -15.16 27.25 -11.33
CA LEU A 171 -15.61 26.64 -10.08
C LEU A 171 -16.75 25.65 -10.30
N PRO A 172 -16.82 24.56 -9.52
CA PRO A 172 -17.91 23.61 -9.57
C PRO A 172 -19.28 24.27 -9.41
N ASN A 173 -20.21 23.95 -10.31
CA ASN A 173 -21.58 24.50 -10.33
C ASN A 173 -22.66 23.41 -10.26
N SER A 174 -22.29 22.19 -9.92
CA SER A 174 -23.17 21.06 -9.64
C SER A 174 -22.74 20.34 -8.37
N THR A 175 -23.65 19.58 -7.75
CA THR A 175 -23.35 18.82 -6.54
C THR A 175 -22.25 17.77 -6.82
N ALA A 176 -22.32 17.08 -7.94
CA ALA A 176 -21.36 16.05 -8.33
C ALA A 176 -19.95 16.62 -8.44
N ARG A 177 -19.77 17.72 -9.21
CA ARG A 177 -18.47 18.39 -9.32
C ARG A 177 -17.98 18.97 -7.99
N ALA A 178 -18.87 19.62 -7.23
CA ALA A 178 -18.52 20.26 -5.96
C ALA A 178 -17.99 19.23 -4.95
N VAL A 179 -18.54 18.02 -4.92
CA VAL A 179 -18.07 16.94 -4.06
C VAL A 179 -16.77 16.37 -4.60
N SER A 180 -16.72 15.93 -5.84
CA SER A 180 -15.55 15.26 -6.41
C SER A 180 -14.33 16.19 -6.44
N GLU A 181 -14.46 17.40 -6.99
CA GLU A 181 -13.36 18.37 -7.05
C GLU A 181 -12.94 18.84 -5.65
N GLY A 182 -13.91 19.01 -4.71
CA GLY A 182 -13.60 19.36 -3.32
C GLY A 182 -12.79 18.27 -2.58
N CYS A 183 -13.10 17.00 -2.82
CA CYS A 183 -12.28 15.88 -2.28
C CYS A 183 -10.86 15.87 -2.87
N HIS A 184 -10.74 16.16 -4.17
CA HIS A 184 -9.42 16.29 -4.83
C HIS A 184 -8.60 17.43 -4.22
N GLU A 185 -9.20 18.62 -4.07
CA GLU A 185 -8.53 19.78 -3.45
C GLU A 185 -8.08 19.50 -2.01
N MET A 186 -8.88 18.78 -1.22
CA MET A 186 -8.48 18.36 0.13
C MET A 186 -7.28 17.43 0.09
N ALA A 187 -7.29 16.43 -0.78
CA ALA A 187 -6.19 15.47 -0.91
C ALA A 187 -4.90 16.16 -1.40
N LEU A 188 -5.01 17.02 -2.40
CA LEU A 188 -3.90 17.80 -2.95
C LEU A 188 -3.30 18.73 -1.91
N GLY A 189 -4.13 19.53 -1.23
CA GLY A 189 -3.66 20.44 -0.18
C GLY A 189 -2.98 19.72 0.99
N PHE A 190 -3.46 18.52 1.35
CA PHE A 190 -2.80 17.67 2.34
C PHE A 190 -1.40 17.23 1.87
N LEU A 191 -1.28 16.70 0.64
CA LEU A 191 -0.02 16.21 0.09
C LEU A 191 0.95 17.36 -0.19
N GLU A 192 0.48 18.50 -0.71
CA GLU A 192 1.29 19.67 -0.94
C GLU A 192 1.90 20.21 0.36
N ARG A 193 1.10 20.28 1.44
CA ARG A 193 1.58 20.69 2.77
C ARG A 193 2.68 19.78 3.30
N ILE A 194 2.58 18.47 3.07
CA ILE A 194 3.62 17.51 3.46
C ILE A 194 4.84 17.68 2.57
N TYR A 195 4.63 17.84 1.25
CA TYR A 195 5.71 18.07 0.29
C TYR A 195 6.54 19.28 0.67
N GLN A 196 5.91 20.41 0.98
CA GLN A 196 6.60 21.61 1.41
C GLN A 196 7.42 21.41 2.71
N ARG A 197 6.99 20.52 3.60
CA ARG A 197 7.71 20.21 4.84
C ARG A 197 8.93 19.32 4.63
N TYR A 198 8.89 18.47 3.63
CA TYR A 198 9.89 17.43 3.36
C TYR A 198 10.44 17.55 1.92
N GLN A 199 10.69 18.77 1.45
CA GLN A 199 11.17 19.03 0.09
C GLN A 199 12.53 18.38 -0.20
N ASP A 200 13.39 18.27 0.82
CA ASP A 200 14.74 17.73 0.71
C ASP A 200 14.76 16.19 0.81
N PHE A 201 13.62 15.56 1.08
CA PHE A 201 13.48 14.10 1.18
C PHE A 201 13.19 13.50 -0.19
N GLN A 202 13.65 12.26 -0.40
CA GLN A 202 13.24 11.51 -1.57
C GLN A 202 11.80 10.99 -1.40
N TRP A 203 10.99 11.12 -2.45
CA TRP A 203 9.59 10.71 -2.39
C TRP A 203 9.38 9.43 -3.19
N VAL A 204 8.84 8.41 -2.53
CA VAL A 204 8.47 7.13 -3.13
C VAL A 204 6.96 6.98 -3.06
N VAL A 205 6.36 6.71 -4.21
CA VAL A 205 4.90 6.70 -4.35
C VAL A 205 4.41 5.34 -4.81
N THR A 206 3.36 4.86 -4.17
CA THR A 206 2.63 3.63 -4.51
C THR A 206 1.13 3.85 -4.41
N GLY A 207 0.34 2.81 -4.70
CA GLY A 207 -1.12 2.87 -4.67
C GLY A 207 -1.75 3.02 -6.05
N GLY A 208 -3.02 2.63 -6.15
CA GLY A 208 -3.76 2.62 -7.42
C GLY A 208 -4.08 4.00 -7.95
N ASP A 209 -4.38 4.94 -7.05
CA ASP A 209 -4.84 6.30 -7.38
C ASP A 209 -3.69 7.32 -7.39
N ALA A 210 -2.46 6.84 -7.19
CA ALA A 210 -1.29 7.71 -7.05
C ALA A 210 -1.03 8.57 -8.31
N GLU A 211 -1.17 8.01 -9.49
CA GLU A 211 -0.89 8.70 -10.74
C GLU A 211 -1.84 9.87 -10.98
N SER A 212 -3.13 9.65 -10.81
CA SER A 212 -4.16 10.67 -11.03
C SER A 212 -4.01 11.83 -10.05
N LEU A 213 -3.74 11.55 -8.78
CA LEU A 213 -3.65 12.59 -7.76
C LEU A 213 -2.32 13.35 -7.84
N LEU A 214 -1.21 12.66 -8.03
CA LEU A 214 0.12 13.28 -8.00
C LEU A 214 0.47 14.04 -9.28
N SER A 215 -0.11 13.69 -10.42
CA SER A 215 0.03 14.48 -11.65
C SER A 215 -0.44 15.92 -11.46
N LEU A 216 -1.41 16.14 -10.58
CA LEU A 216 -1.94 17.46 -10.25
C LEU A 216 -1.02 18.28 -9.34
N LEU A 217 -0.10 17.65 -8.61
CA LEU A 217 0.90 18.37 -7.81
C LEU A 217 2.01 19.00 -8.65
N GLY A 218 2.14 18.64 -9.93
CA GLY A 218 3.15 19.19 -10.82
C GLY A 218 4.60 18.82 -10.46
N VAL A 219 4.79 17.77 -9.64
CA VAL A 219 6.11 17.27 -9.22
C VAL A 219 6.37 15.90 -9.81
N SER A 220 7.62 15.65 -10.22
CA SER A 220 8.05 14.32 -10.67
C SER A 220 8.43 13.50 -9.46
N LEU A 221 7.70 12.41 -9.21
CA LEU A 221 7.91 11.51 -8.08
C LEU A 221 8.22 10.10 -8.56
N GLU A 222 9.09 9.41 -7.84
CA GLU A 222 9.43 8.02 -8.16
C GLU A 222 8.25 7.10 -7.81
N ARG A 223 7.74 6.39 -8.80
CA ARG A 223 6.64 5.46 -8.62
C ARG A 223 7.13 4.03 -8.46
N GLN A 224 6.77 3.42 -7.34
CA GLN A 224 7.08 2.02 -7.03
C GLN A 224 5.80 1.20 -6.80
N PRO A 225 5.17 0.68 -7.87
CA PRO A 225 3.87 0.03 -7.78
C PRO A 225 3.87 -1.25 -6.93
N ASN A 226 5.04 -1.86 -6.71
CA ASN A 226 5.20 -3.09 -5.93
C ASN A 226 5.90 -2.87 -4.58
N LEU A 227 5.91 -1.62 -4.08
CA LEU A 227 6.66 -1.23 -2.88
C LEU A 227 6.35 -2.14 -1.68
N VAL A 228 5.06 -2.38 -1.38
CA VAL A 228 4.64 -3.24 -0.27
C VAL A 228 5.12 -4.68 -0.45
N ALA A 229 5.01 -5.23 -1.68
CA ALA A 229 5.48 -6.58 -1.96
C ALA A 229 7.01 -6.72 -1.84
N MET A 230 7.77 -5.68 -2.23
CA MET A 230 9.22 -5.64 -2.03
C MET A 230 9.57 -5.64 -0.53
N GLY A 231 8.87 -4.84 0.27
CA GLY A 231 9.04 -4.84 1.73
C GLY A 231 8.67 -6.17 2.37
N ALA A 232 7.61 -6.83 1.87
CA ALA A 232 7.21 -8.16 2.33
C ALA A 232 8.28 -9.21 2.04
N LYS A 233 8.90 -9.14 0.86
CA LYS A 233 10.02 -10.02 0.51
C LYS A 233 11.21 -9.80 1.44
N LEU A 234 11.61 -8.55 1.68
CA LEU A 234 12.71 -8.22 2.57
C LEU A 234 12.48 -8.73 4.00
N LEU A 235 11.30 -8.46 4.57
CA LEU A 235 10.96 -8.88 5.93
C LEU A 235 10.86 -10.40 6.05
N GLY A 236 10.19 -11.07 5.13
CA GLY A 236 10.03 -12.52 5.16
C GLY A 236 11.36 -13.27 4.96
N ASP A 237 12.25 -12.74 4.13
CA ASP A 237 13.60 -13.31 3.93
C ASP A 237 14.47 -13.14 5.18
N GLU A 238 14.35 -12.04 5.93
CA GLU A 238 15.04 -11.84 7.23
C GLU A 238 14.54 -12.85 8.25
N GLU A 239 13.22 -12.98 8.45
CA GLU A 239 12.61 -13.95 9.37
C GLU A 239 12.96 -15.40 9.02
N GLY A 240 13.07 -15.70 7.72
CA GLY A 240 13.48 -17.03 7.25
C GLY A 240 14.93 -17.38 7.56
N ARG A 241 15.81 -16.39 7.75
CA ARG A 241 17.23 -16.60 8.13
C ARG A 241 17.40 -16.77 9.63
N GLU A 242 16.61 -16.06 10.45
CA GLU A 242 16.68 -16.17 11.92
C GLU A 242 16.14 -17.50 12.46
N ASN A 243 15.30 -18.19 11.68
CA ASN A 243 14.72 -19.49 12.04
C ASN A 243 15.52 -20.70 11.53
N LYS A 244 16.71 -20.51 10.96
CA LYS A 244 17.65 -21.57 10.55
C LYS A 244 18.83 -21.66 11.52
#